data_e81e0275e6a7e657788b68df1b53e601
#
_entry.id   e81e0275e6a7e657788b68df1b53e601
#
_cell.length_a   1.000
_cell.length_b   1.000
_cell.length_c   1.000
_cell.angle_alpha   90.00
_cell.angle_beta   90.00
_cell.angle_gamma   90.00
#
_symmetry.space_group_name_H-M   'P 1'
#
loop_
_entity.id
_entity.type
_entity.pdbx_description
1 polymer ?
#
loop_
_entity_poly.entity_id
_entity_poly.type
_entity_poly.pdbx_seq_one_letter_code
_entity_poly.pdbx_strand_id
1 'polypeptide(L)'
;MYDVIIIGAGPAGISAGIYAVSRGQKALILEKNQVGGLIRRVSAVTHYAAIVEGETGESFAKRLRKQAENAGVEILKTEVKKVELTGVEKRIYTEKECYCAKKVILANGISPRKLGIPGE
;
A
#
# COMPACT_ATOMS: atom_id res chain seq x y z
N MET A 1 -16.08 9.02 5.89
CA MET A 1 -15.11 8.36 6.79
C MET A 1 -14.88 6.92 6.35
N TYR A 2 -13.64 6.47 6.40
CA TYR A 2 -13.27 5.08 6.09
C TYR A 2 -13.26 4.24 7.35
N ASP A 3 -13.49 2.95 7.21
CA ASP A 3 -13.31 2.02 8.32
C ASP A 3 -11.81 1.81 8.58
N VAL A 4 -11.03 1.70 7.51
CA VAL A 4 -9.58 1.56 7.61
C VAL A 4 -8.90 2.31 6.48
N ILE A 5 -7.79 2.98 6.81
CA ILE A 5 -6.90 3.56 5.82
C ILE A 5 -5.56 2.83 5.95
N ILE A 6 -5.04 2.40 4.81
CA ILE A 6 -3.79 1.64 4.72
C ILE A 6 -2.75 2.51 4.03
N ILE A 7 -1.60 2.67 4.64
CA ILE A 7 -0.52 3.46 4.08
C ILE A 7 0.50 2.50 3.49
N GLY A 8 0.58 2.50 2.17
CA GLY A 8 1.48 1.63 1.42
C GLY A 8 0.73 0.56 0.63
N ALA A 9 1.11 0.40 -0.65
CA ALA A 9 0.49 -0.54 -1.57
C ALA A 9 1.46 -1.61 -2.06
N GLY A 10 2.38 -2.02 -1.21
CA GLY A 10 3.16 -3.23 -1.43
C GLY A 10 2.31 -4.46 -1.14
N PRO A 11 2.91 -5.67 -1.13
CA PRO A 11 2.14 -6.89 -0.90
C PRO A 11 1.35 -6.87 0.41
N ALA A 12 1.94 -6.35 1.48
CA ALA A 12 1.26 -6.28 2.78
C ALA A 12 0.04 -5.37 2.74
N GLY A 13 0.18 -4.17 2.18
CA GLY A 13 -0.91 -3.20 2.11
C GLY A 13 -2.04 -3.68 1.21
N ILE A 14 -1.72 -4.25 0.07
CA ILE A 14 -2.70 -4.81 -0.86
C ILE A 14 -3.46 -5.96 -0.20
N SER A 15 -2.75 -6.87 0.48
CA SER A 15 -3.39 -7.98 1.19
C SER A 15 -4.34 -7.48 2.27
N ALA A 16 -3.92 -6.47 3.03
CA ALA A 16 -4.77 -5.88 4.06
C ALA A 16 -6.02 -5.25 3.47
N GLY A 17 -5.88 -4.53 2.35
CA GLY A 17 -7.00 -3.89 1.67
C GLY A 17 -8.02 -4.88 1.13
N ILE A 18 -7.55 -5.93 0.47
CA ILE A 18 -8.39 -6.98 -0.06
C ILE A 18 -9.16 -7.67 1.08
N TYR A 19 -8.46 -7.98 2.16
CA TYR A 19 -9.09 -8.62 3.30
C TYR A 19 -10.16 -7.70 3.93
N ALA A 20 -9.85 -6.43 4.12
CA ALA A 20 -10.79 -5.48 4.70
C ALA A 20 -12.08 -5.38 3.88
N VAL A 21 -11.94 -5.25 2.55
CA VAL A 21 -13.11 -5.19 1.67
C VAL A 21 -13.90 -6.50 1.71
N SER A 22 -13.22 -7.64 1.75
CA SER A 22 -13.89 -8.94 1.86
C SER A 22 -14.70 -9.09 3.14
N ARG A 23 -14.35 -8.31 4.17
CA ARG A 23 -15.06 -8.28 5.44
C ARG A 23 -16.11 -7.17 5.50
N GLY A 24 -16.40 -6.53 4.36
CA GLY A 24 -17.41 -5.48 4.28
C GLY A 24 -16.97 -4.11 4.77
N GLN A 25 -15.68 -3.90 4.95
CA GLN A 25 -15.16 -2.63 5.42
C GLN A 25 -14.87 -1.69 4.26
N LYS A 26 -15.06 -0.39 4.48
CA LYS A 26 -14.68 0.64 3.52
C LYS A 26 -13.19 0.94 3.73
N ALA A 27 -12.36 0.56 2.76
CA ALA A 27 -10.91 0.67 2.86
C ALA A 27 -10.35 1.60 1.79
N LEU A 28 -9.33 2.36 2.18
CA LEU A 28 -8.58 3.22 1.26
C LEU A 28 -7.09 2.93 1.44
N ILE A 29 -6.39 2.73 0.33
CA ILE A 29 -4.95 2.59 0.34
C ILE A 29 -4.34 3.87 -0.24
N LEU A 30 -3.37 4.43 0.48
CA LEU A 30 -2.62 5.60 0.03
C LEU A 30 -1.21 5.16 -0.32
N GLU A 31 -0.79 5.42 -1.56
CA GLU A 31 0.51 5.02 -2.05
C GLU A 31 1.20 6.20 -2.74
N LYS A 32 2.41 6.52 -2.30
CA LYS A 32 3.16 7.65 -2.86
C LYS A 32 3.75 7.36 -4.23
N ASN A 33 4.05 6.12 -4.55
CA ASN A 33 4.67 5.72 -5.81
C ASN A 33 3.74 4.82 -6.61
N GLN A 34 4.05 3.53 -6.67
CA GLN A 34 3.29 2.57 -7.47
C GLN A 34 2.97 1.34 -6.64
N VAL A 35 1.86 0.70 -6.99
CA VAL A 35 1.48 -0.59 -6.40
C VAL A 35 2.61 -1.59 -6.57
N GLY A 36 2.87 -2.36 -5.51
CA GLY A 36 3.92 -3.37 -5.48
C GLY A 36 5.11 -2.96 -4.61
N GLY A 37 5.42 -1.68 -4.53
CA GLY A 37 6.54 -1.21 -3.73
C GLY A 37 7.86 -1.76 -4.23
N LEU A 38 8.77 -2.11 -3.32
CA LEU A 38 10.10 -2.60 -3.67
C LEU A 38 10.11 -3.95 -4.37
N ILE A 39 9.04 -4.74 -4.23
CA ILE A 39 8.97 -6.05 -4.91
C ILE A 39 9.09 -5.89 -6.43
N ARG A 40 8.72 -4.74 -6.98
CA ARG A 40 8.80 -4.50 -8.42
C ARG A 40 10.22 -4.54 -8.96
N ARG A 41 11.23 -4.35 -8.10
CA ARG A 41 12.64 -4.35 -8.48
C ARG A 41 13.26 -5.73 -8.49
N VAL A 42 12.55 -6.73 -7.99
CA VAL A 42 13.06 -8.10 -7.89
C VAL A 42 12.94 -8.78 -9.24
N SER A 43 14.01 -9.43 -9.70
CA SER A 43 14.03 -10.10 -11.00
C SER A 43 13.23 -11.40 -11.01
N ALA A 44 13.13 -12.07 -9.86
CA ALA A 44 12.35 -13.29 -9.72
C ALA A 44 11.72 -13.34 -8.34
N VAL A 45 10.45 -13.73 -8.26
CA VAL A 45 9.72 -13.85 -7.00
C VAL A 45 9.45 -15.31 -6.75
N THR A 46 9.99 -15.84 -5.65
CA THR A 46 9.93 -17.27 -5.36
C THR A 46 9.46 -17.59 -3.94
N HIS A 47 9.26 -16.57 -3.13
CA HIS A 47 9.04 -16.78 -1.69
C HIS A 47 7.66 -16.39 -1.18
N TYR A 48 6.74 -16.06 -2.07
CA TYR A 48 5.34 -15.80 -1.70
C TYR A 48 4.47 -16.99 -2.09
N ALA A 49 3.42 -17.21 -1.30
CA ALA A 49 2.41 -18.20 -1.65
C ALA A 49 1.69 -17.80 -2.94
N ALA A 50 1.21 -18.79 -3.68
CA ALA A 50 0.46 -18.60 -4.92
C ALA A 50 1.25 -17.92 -6.05
N ILE A 51 2.56 -18.01 -6.00
CA ILE A 51 3.45 -17.53 -7.06
C ILE A 51 3.34 -18.46 -8.25
N VAL A 52 3.29 -17.88 -9.45
CA VAL A 52 3.35 -18.66 -10.68
C VAL A 52 4.80 -18.83 -11.14
N GLU A 53 5.06 -19.89 -11.89
CA GLU A 53 6.39 -20.13 -12.43
C GLU A 53 6.81 -18.98 -13.35
N GLY A 54 8.04 -18.52 -13.20
CA GLY A 54 8.57 -17.40 -14.00
C GLY A 54 8.12 -16.03 -13.51
N GLU A 55 7.55 -15.93 -12.31
CA GLU A 55 7.09 -14.65 -11.76
C GLU A 55 8.25 -13.69 -11.56
N THR A 56 8.13 -12.48 -12.13
CA THR A 56 9.04 -11.37 -11.85
C THR A 56 8.41 -10.42 -10.85
N GLY A 57 9.21 -9.52 -10.29
CA GLY A 57 8.67 -8.48 -9.40
C GLY A 57 7.63 -7.63 -10.10
N GLU A 58 7.87 -7.28 -11.35
CA GLU A 58 6.94 -6.47 -12.13
C GLU A 58 5.62 -7.20 -12.43
N SER A 59 5.70 -8.47 -12.85
CA SER A 59 4.49 -9.25 -13.11
C SER A 59 3.70 -9.49 -11.83
N PHE A 60 4.39 -9.69 -10.72
CA PHE A 60 3.76 -9.85 -9.42
C PHE A 60 3.02 -8.57 -9.01
N ALA A 61 3.66 -7.41 -9.17
CA ALA A 61 3.03 -6.12 -8.87
C ALA A 61 1.77 -5.88 -9.71
N LYS A 62 1.81 -6.22 -10.99
CA LYS A 62 0.64 -6.12 -11.87
C LYS A 62 -0.49 -7.02 -11.42
N ARG A 63 -0.20 -8.22 -10.98
CA ARG A 63 -1.20 -9.15 -10.46
C ARG A 63 -1.81 -8.65 -9.16
N LEU A 64 -0.98 -8.10 -8.26
CA LEU A 64 -1.46 -7.48 -7.03
C LEU A 64 -2.43 -6.35 -7.33
N ARG A 65 -2.06 -5.47 -8.25
CA ARG A 65 -2.90 -4.34 -8.63
C ARG A 65 -4.24 -4.81 -9.20
N LYS A 66 -4.19 -5.77 -10.12
CA LYS A 66 -5.41 -6.28 -10.73
C LYS A 66 -6.31 -6.93 -9.70
N GLN A 67 -5.75 -7.69 -8.77
CA GLN A 67 -6.53 -8.33 -7.72
C GLN A 67 -7.20 -7.30 -6.81
N ALA A 68 -6.48 -6.24 -6.46
CA ALA A 68 -7.05 -5.16 -5.65
C ALA A 68 -8.20 -4.46 -6.38
N GLU A 69 -8.01 -4.15 -7.66
CA GLU A 69 -9.05 -3.52 -8.47
C GLU A 69 -10.29 -4.41 -8.58
N ASN A 70 -10.09 -5.71 -8.83
CA ASN A 70 -11.20 -6.66 -8.93
C ASN A 70 -11.95 -6.81 -7.61
N ALA A 71 -11.25 -6.67 -6.49
CA ALA A 71 -11.86 -6.74 -5.16
C ALA A 71 -12.60 -5.46 -4.77
N GLY A 72 -12.40 -4.39 -5.52
CA GLY A 72 -13.02 -3.11 -5.23
C GLY A 72 -12.29 -2.27 -4.19
N VAL A 73 -11.00 -2.49 -4.01
CA VAL A 73 -10.19 -1.68 -3.09
C VAL A 73 -9.88 -0.34 -3.74
N GLU A 74 -10.14 0.74 -3.02
CA GLU A 74 -9.81 2.09 -3.48
C GLU A 74 -8.34 2.37 -3.21
N ILE A 75 -7.59 2.71 -4.24
CA ILE A 75 -6.17 3.05 -4.14
C ILE A 75 -5.97 4.45 -4.70
N LEU A 76 -5.35 5.32 -3.91
CA LEU A 76 -5.09 6.69 -4.29
C LEU A 76 -3.60 6.97 -4.25
N LYS A 77 -3.07 7.51 -5.35
CA LYS A 77 -1.65 7.89 -5.42
C LYS A 77 -1.48 9.25 -4.77
N THR A 78 -0.91 9.25 -3.58
CA THR A 78 -0.63 10.49 -2.83
C THR A 78 0.35 10.17 -1.71
N GLU A 79 1.09 11.19 -1.29
CA GLU A 79 2.05 11.03 -0.21
C GLU A 79 1.46 11.52 1.11
N VAL A 80 1.52 10.67 2.14
CA VAL A 80 1.10 11.03 3.49
C VAL A 80 2.19 11.90 4.12
N LYS A 81 1.80 13.07 4.61
CA LYS A 81 2.72 14.02 5.23
C LYS A 81 2.70 13.95 6.75
N LYS A 82 1.55 13.65 7.32
CA LYS A 82 1.37 13.64 8.77
C LYS A 82 0.22 12.72 9.13
N VAL A 83 0.30 12.10 10.30
CA VAL A 83 -0.79 11.28 10.84
C VAL A 83 -1.09 11.70 12.27
N GLU A 84 -2.35 11.61 12.65
CA GLU A 84 -2.81 11.76 14.03
C GLU A 84 -3.52 10.48 14.41
N LEU A 85 -2.85 9.66 15.21
CA LEU A 85 -3.31 8.32 15.55
C LEU A 85 -3.89 8.21 16.95
N THR A 86 -3.90 9.29 17.71
CA THR A 86 -4.54 9.34 19.03
C THR A 86 -6.02 9.68 18.85
N GLY A 87 -6.85 9.19 19.77
CA GLY A 87 -8.28 9.42 19.70
C GLY A 87 -9.02 8.34 18.92
N VAL A 88 -10.34 8.45 18.92
CA VAL A 88 -11.22 7.48 18.27
C VAL A 88 -11.15 7.59 16.76
N GLU A 89 -11.11 8.81 16.25
CA GLU A 89 -11.02 9.08 14.82
C GLU A 89 -9.57 9.39 14.46
N LYS A 90 -9.01 8.57 13.58
CA LYS A 90 -7.63 8.76 13.09
C LYS A 90 -7.64 9.69 11.90
N ARG A 91 -6.64 10.54 11.79
CA ARG A 91 -6.53 11.49 10.68
C ARG A 91 -5.22 11.34 9.95
N ILE A 92 -5.32 11.32 8.63
CA ILE A 92 -4.17 11.19 7.74
C ILE A 92 -4.16 12.41 6.83
N TYR A 93 -3.06 13.15 6.88
CA TYR A 93 -2.91 14.39 6.12
C TYR A 93 -1.99 14.18 4.93
N THR A 94 -2.47 14.61 3.77
CA THR A 94 -1.64 14.76 2.59
C THR A 94 -1.42 16.25 2.37
N GLU A 95 -0.78 16.63 1.29
CA GLU A 95 -0.54 18.04 1.01
C GLU A 95 -1.84 18.83 0.79
N LYS A 96 -2.86 18.19 0.24
CA LYS A 96 -4.12 18.84 -0.13
C LYS A 96 -5.32 18.38 0.67
N GLU A 97 -5.28 17.22 1.25
CA GLU A 97 -6.46 16.57 1.83
C GLU A 97 -6.20 16.06 3.23
N CYS A 98 -7.29 15.87 3.97
CA CYS A 98 -7.27 15.17 5.24
C CYS A 98 -8.27 14.03 5.15
N TYR A 99 -7.82 12.82 5.41
CA TYR A 99 -8.66 11.62 5.40
C TYR A 99 -8.86 11.14 6.82
N CYS A 100 -10.07 10.67 7.11
CA CYS A 100 -10.43 10.18 8.43
C CYS A 100 -10.78 8.70 8.39
N ALA A 101 -10.35 7.96 9.40
CA ALA A 101 -10.63 6.54 9.51
C ALA A 101 -10.75 6.11 10.96
N LYS A 102 -11.43 5.01 11.18
CA LYS A 102 -11.51 4.38 12.50
C LYS A 102 -10.20 3.69 12.86
N LYS A 103 -9.53 3.11 11.87
CA LYS A 103 -8.27 2.38 12.04
C LYS A 103 -7.29 2.74 10.94
N VAL A 104 -6.00 2.64 11.25
CA VAL A 104 -4.93 2.87 10.28
C VAL A 104 -3.97 1.70 10.33
N ILE A 105 -3.59 1.20 9.15
CA ILE A 105 -2.58 0.17 9.01
C ILE A 105 -1.37 0.79 8.33
N LEU A 106 -0.22 0.68 8.98
CA LEU A 106 1.04 1.17 8.42
C LEU A 106 1.73 0.01 7.70
N ALA A 107 1.74 0.08 6.38
CA ALA A 107 2.34 -0.94 5.53
C ALA A 107 3.25 -0.29 4.49
N ASN A 108 3.91 0.79 4.89
CA ASN A 108 4.68 1.62 3.97
C ASN A 108 6.06 1.04 3.60
N GLY A 109 6.39 -0.14 4.12
CA GLY A 109 7.62 -0.82 3.76
C GLY A 109 8.87 -0.03 4.12
N ILE A 110 9.92 -0.24 3.35
CA ILE A 110 11.19 0.45 3.53
C ILE A 110 11.59 1.14 2.23
N SER A 111 12.41 2.17 2.37
CA SER A 111 13.05 2.84 1.24
C SER A 111 14.56 2.87 1.49
N PRO A 112 15.39 2.70 0.45
CA PRO A 112 16.82 2.84 0.64
C PRO A 112 17.17 4.21 1.21
N ARG A 113 18.00 4.24 2.25
CA ARG A 113 18.47 5.49 2.82
C ARG A 113 19.54 6.05 1.90
N LYS A 114 19.38 7.31 1.52
CA LYS A 114 20.38 8.00 0.71
C LYS A 114 21.37 8.71 1.60
N LEU A 115 22.63 8.64 1.20
CA LEU A 115 23.71 9.30 1.94
C LEU A 115 23.85 10.77 1.59
N GLY A 116 23.25 11.19 0.48
CA GLY A 116 23.36 12.57 0.03
C GLY A 116 24.67 12.88 -0.69
N ILE A 117 25.37 11.87 -1.18
CA ILE A 117 26.62 12.02 -1.89
C ILE A 117 26.43 11.74 -3.38
N PRO A 118 27.30 12.32 -4.25
CA PRO A 118 27.21 12.04 -5.67
C PRO A 118 27.44 10.57 -6.01
N GLY A 119 26.71 10.05 -6.99
CA GLY A 119 26.86 8.68 -7.45
C GLY A 119 26.06 7.64 -6.66
N GLU A 120 25.27 8.08 -5.76
CA GLU A 120 24.43 7.22 -4.93
C GLU A 120 23.24 6.66 -5.70
#